data_bc71607688beb13096bb6ec40ac5f9d2
#
_entry.id   bc71607688beb13096bb6ec40ac5f9d2
#
_cell.length_a   1.000
_cell.length_b   1.000
_cell.length_c   1.000
_cell.angle_alpha   90.00
_cell.angle_beta   90.00
_cell.angle_gamma   90.00
#
_symmetry.space_group_name_H-M   'P 1'
#
loop_
_entity.id
_entity.type
_entity.pdbx_description
1 polymer ?
#
loop_
_entity_poly.entity_id
_entity_poly.type
_entity_poly.pdbx_seq_one_letter_code
_entity_poly.pdbx_strand_id
1 'polypeptide(L)'
;MKQTFYEVGCDVDSIKRIDKCLVGTGIIYSRDEDDYEYEDYFTFVYIPSTGFCDIAVSDFWKDTKEEIKEALIENMKDNNCFDK
;
A
#
# COMPACT_ATOMS: atom_id res chain seq x y z
N MET A 1 -5.33 -21.01 6.46
CA MET A 1 -6.24 -20.13 7.23
C MET A 1 -5.90 -18.68 6.95
N LYS A 2 -6.93 -17.88 6.72
CA LYS A 2 -6.74 -16.47 6.39
C LYS A 2 -6.44 -15.65 7.64
N GLN A 3 -5.41 -14.80 7.56
CA GLN A 3 -5.07 -13.89 8.64
C GLN A 3 -6.06 -12.71 8.64
N THR A 4 -6.56 -12.38 9.81
CA THR A 4 -7.51 -11.28 9.96
C THR A 4 -6.82 -10.10 10.66
N PHE A 5 -6.92 -8.91 10.07
CA PHE A 5 -6.35 -7.71 10.65
C PHE A 5 -7.46 -6.71 10.93
N TYR A 6 -7.39 -6.05 12.08
CA TYR A 6 -8.33 -4.99 12.43
C TYR A 6 -8.01 -3.70 11.72
N GLU A 7 -6.74 -3.39 11.61
CA GLU A 7 -6.30 -2.15 11.01
C GLU A 7 -5.24 -2.47 9.97
N VAL A 8 -5.41 -1.90 8.80
CA VAL A 8 -4.39 -1.99 7.76
C VAL A 8 -4.15 -0.57 7.26
N GLY A 9 -2.92 -0.13 7.35
CA GLY A 9 -2.53 1.17 6.85
C GLY A 9 -1.19 1.08 6.19
N CYS A 10 -0.82 2.12 5.47
CA CYS A 10 0.50 2.17 4.90
C CYS A 10 0.97 3.61 4.73
N ASP A 11 2.28 3.77 4.69
CA ASP A 11 2.94 5.03 4.40
C ASP A 11 3.81 4.84 3.17
N VAL A 12 3.93 5.91 2.39
CA VAL A 12 4.84 5.90 1.25
C VAL A 12 6.23 6.28 1.75
N ASP A 13 7.19 5.41 1.50
CA ASP A 13 8.58 5.65 1.90
C ASP A 13 9.34 6.39 0.80
N SER A 14 9.17 5.96 -0.44
CA SER A 14 9.75 6.66 -1.59
C SER A 14 8.80 6.58 -2.75
N ILE A 15 8.82 7.59 -3.60
CA ILE A 15 7.96 7.63 -4.77
C ILE A 15 8.69 8.35 -5.90
N LYS A 16 8.53 7.83 -7.11
CA LYS A 16 9.17 8.39 -8.28
C LYS A 16 8.17 8.35 -9.43
N ARG A 17 8.10 9.43 -10.18
CA ARG A 17 7.25 9.47 -11.36
C ARG A 17 8.08 9.05 -12.57
N ILE A 18 7.63 8.03 -13.27
CA ILE A 18 8.25 7.57 -14.51
C ILE A 18 7.16 7.59 -15.57
N ASP A 19 7.26 8.55 -16.49
CA ASP A 19 6.24 8.78 -17.51
C ASP A 19 4.89 9.04 -16.83
N LYS A 20 3.90 8.19 -17.03
CA LYS A 20 2.57 8.36 -16.43
C LYS A 20 2.37 7.47 -15.22
N CYS A 21 3.42 6.84 -14.76
CA CYS A 21 3.36 5.90 -13.65
C CYS A 21 4.02 6.47 -12.41
N LEU A 22 3.45 6.16 -11.27
CA LEU A 22 4.07 6.42 -9.99
C LEU A 22 4.57 5.08 -9.46
N VAL A 23 5.86 4.98 -9.19
CA VAL A 23 6.45 3.77 -8.66
C VAL A 23 7.19 4.11 -7.38
N GLY A 24 7.20 3.17 -6.46
CA GLY A 24 7.89 3.46 -5.22
C GLY A 24 7.82 2.31 -4.23
N THR A 25 8.20 2.65 -3.01
CA THR A 25 8.18 1.70 -1.90
C THR A 25 7.37 2.28 -0.76
N GLY A 26 6.86 1.41 0.08
CA GLY A 26 6.11 1.83 1.24
C GLY A 26 6.25 0.85 2.38
N ILE A 27 5.59 1.19 3.48
CA ILE A 27 5.60 0.39 4.68
C ILE A 27 4.16 0.07 5.03
N ILE A 28 3.89 -1.20 5.28
CA ILE A 28 2.56 -1.67 5.70
C ILE A 28 2.54 -1.74 7.22
N TYR A 29 1.48 -1.22 7.81
CA TYR A 29 1.23 -1.33 9.25
C TYR A 29 -0.08 -2.04 9.45
N SER A 30 -0.13 -3.02 10.33
CA SER A 30 -1.38 -3.67 10.64
C SER A 30 -1.38 -4.19 12.06
N ARG A 31 -2.57 -4.54 12.53
CA ARG A 31 -2.79 -5.06 13.87
C ARG A 31 -3.81 -6.18 13.77
N ASP A 32 -3.54 -7.29 14.41
CA ASP A 32 -4.48 -8.41 14.40
C ASP A 32 -5.42 -8.36 15.61
N GLU A 33 -6.27 -9.37 15.74
CA GLU A 33 -7.28 -9.41 16.78
C GLU A 33 -6.68 -9.56 18.20
N ASP A 34 -5.43 -9.97 18.29
CA ASP A 34 -4.72 -10.05 19.56
C ASP A 34 -3.91 -8.80 19.87
N ASP A 35 -4.13 -7.75 19.07
CA ASP A 35 -3.46 -6.48 19.23
C ASP A 35 -1.97 -6.54 18.91
N TYR A 36 -1.57 -7.55 18.15
CA TYR A 36 -0.20 -7.73 17.73
C TYR A 36 0.07 -6.84 16.52
N GLU A 37 1.14 -6.07 16.58
CA GLU A 37 1.48 -5.13 15.50
C GLU A 37 2.42 -5.78 14.50
N TYR A 38 2.15 -5.53 13.23
CA TYR A 38 2.97 -6.02 12.12
C TYR A 38 3.43 -4.84 11.28
N GLU A 39 4.63 -4.95 10.72
CA GLU A 39 5.20 -3.94 9.85
C GLU A 39 6.01 -4.64 8.78
N ASP A 40 5.87 -4.19 7.54
CA ASP A 40 6.59 -4.80 6.44
C ASP A 40 6.74 -3.78 5.31
N TYR A 41 7.67 -4.04 4.42
CA TYR A 41 7.90 -3.19 3.26
C TYR A 41 7.22 -3.78 2.04
N PHE A 42 6.88 -2.90 1.09
CA PHE A 42 6.33 -3.34 -0.18
C PHE A 42 6.73 -2.36 -1.27
N THR A 43 6.56 -2.79 -2.52
CA THR A 43 6.75 -1.90 -3.66
C THR A 43 5.42 -1.75 -4.39
N PHE A 44 5.27 -0.67 -5.14
CA PHE A 44 4.01 -0.42 -5.82
C PHE A 44 4.20 0.28 -7.16
N VAL A 45 3.18 0.14 -8.01
CA VAL A 45 3.04 0.88 -9.25
C VAL A 45 1.61 1.40 -9.28
N TYR A 46 1.44 2.67 -9.56
CA TYR A 46 0.13 3.27 -9.67
C TYR A 46 0.07 4.18 -10.91
N ILE A 47 -0.99 4.05 -11.68
CA ILE A 47 -1.21 4.88 -12.86
C ILE A 47 -2.47 5.70 -12.62
N PRO A 48 -2.33 6.97 -12.24
CA PRO A 48 -3.50 7.79 -11.89
C PRO A 48 -4.52 7.94 -12.99
N SER A 49 -4.08 7.99 -14.25
CA SER A 49 -5.00 8.22 -15.36
C SER A 49 -5.97 7.06 -15.59
N THR A 50 -5.57 5.84 -15.25
CA THR A 50 -6.42 4.66 -15.42
C THR A 50 -6.94 4.10 -14.11
N GLY A 51 -6.32 4.50 -13.00
CA GLY A 51 -6.64 3.92 -11.70
C GLY A 51 -5.94 2.60 -11.45
N PHE A 52 -5.10 2.16 -12.37
CA PHE A 52 -4.38 0.90 -12.19
C PHE A 52 -3.44 0.98 -10.98
N CYS A 53 -3.51 -0.01 -10.12
CA CYS A 53 -2.64 -0.09 -8.96
C CYS A 53 -2.24 -1.53 -8.72
N ASP A 54 -0.95 -1.77 -8.60
CA ASP A 54 -0.45 -3.09 -8.26
C ASP A 54 0.62 -2.94 -7.19
N ILE A 55 0.70 -3.94 -6.33
CA ILE A 55 1.68 -3.95 -5.25
C ILE A 55 2.35 -5.31 -5.19
N ALA A 56 3.60 -5.30 -4.77
CA ALA A 56 4.36 -6.53 -4.55
C ALA A 56 4.57 -6.69 -3.06
N VAL A 57 3.97 -7.72 -2.49
CA VAL A 57 4.04 -7.99 -1.06
C VAL A 57 4.44 -9.45 -0.85
N SER A 58 4.92 -9.77 0.35
CA SER A 58 5.23 -11.15 0.68
C SER A 58 3.93 -11.95 0.80
N ASP A 59 4.06 -13.28 0.77
CA ASP A 59 2.90 -14.17 0.88
C ASP A 59 2.11 -13.97 2.16
N PHE A 60 2.74 -13.46 3.19
CA PHE A 60 2.08 -13.16 4.45
C PHE A 60 0.88 -12.23 4.24
N TRP A 61 0.98 -11.31 3.27
CA TRP A 61 -0.02 -10.27 3.03
C TRP A 61 -0.95 -10.57 1.85
N LYS A 62 -0.83 -11.74 1.26
CA LYS A 62 -1.54 -12.02 0.00
C LYS A 62 -3.06 -11.87 0.10
N ASP A 63 -3.64 -12.20 1.25
CA ASP A 63 -5.09 -12.10 1.44
C ASP A 63 -5.54 -10.70 1.85
N THR A 64 -4.57 -9.81 2.09
CA THR A 64 -4.82 -8.45 2.55
C THR A 64 -4.47 -7.42 1.48
N LYS A 65 -4.11 -7.89 0.29
CA LYS A 65 -3.62 -7.03 -0.78
C LYS A 65 -4.55 -5.89 -1.13
N GLU A 66 -5.86 -6.16 -1.17
CA GLU A 66 -6.83 -5.14 -1.55
C GLU A 66 -6.92 -4.02 -0.51
N GLU A 67 -6.88 -4.37 0.75
CA GLU A 67 -6.88 -3.38 1.83
C GLU A 67 -5.62 -2.52 1.79
N ILE A 68 -4.49 -3.15 1.47
CA ILE A 68 -3.22 -2.42 1.36
C ILE A 68 -3.27 -1.43 0.19
N LYS A 69 -3.82 -1.85 -0.95
CA LYS A 69 -3.97 -0.96 -2.11
C LYS A 69 -4.85 0.24 -1.76
N GLU A 70 -5.97 -0.01 -1.09
CA GLU A 70 -6.87 1.08 -0.69
C GLU A 70 -6.18 2.06 0.24
N ALA A 71 -5.45 1.55 1.22
CA ALA A 71 -4.72 2.39 2.16
C ALA A 71 -3.64 3.20 1.44
N LEU A 72 -2.97 2.59 0.46
CA LEU A 72 -1.94 3.26 -0.31
C LEU A 72 -2.52 4.42 -1.12
N ILE A 73 -3.63 4.17 -1.82
CA ILE A 73 -4.26 5.20 -2.64
C ILE A 73 -4.75 6.36 -1.76
N GLU A 74 -5.33 6.03 -0.62
CA GLU A 74 -5.78 7.02 0.34
C GLU A 74 -4.62 7.88 0.83
N ASN A 75 -3.50 7.25 1.16
CA ASN A 75 -2.31 7.95 1.64
C ASN A 75 -1.77 8.88 0.56
N MET A 76 -1.73 8.42 -0.69
CA MET A 76 -1.23 9.23 -1.79
C MET A 76 -2.13 10.44 -2.07
N LYS A 77 -3.45 10.27 -1.93
CA LYS A 77 -4.38 11.37 -2.08
C LYS A 77 -4.17 12.42 -0.99
N ASP A 78 -4.03 11.98 0.25
CA ASP A 78 -3.84 12.88 1.39
C ASP A 78 -2.54 13.68 1.26
N ASN A 79 -1.54 13.13 0.61
CA ASN A 79 -0.24 13.77 0.45
C ASN A 79 -0.07 14.43 -0.92
N ASN A 80 -1.15 14.53 -1.70
CA ASN A 80 -1.15 15.18 -3.01
C ASN A 80 -0.12 14.62 -3.98
N CYS A 81 0.12 13.32 -3.91
CA CYS A 81 1.12 12.69 -4.77
C CYS A 81 0.72 12.72 -6.25
N PHE A 82 -0.56 12.96 -6.53
CA PHE A 82 -1.08 12.98 -7.88
C PHE A 82 -0.88 14.30 -8.61
N ASP A 83 -0.55 15.35 -7.90
CA ASP A 83 -0.54 16.71 -8.44
C ASP A 83 0.79 17.12 -9.06
N LYS A 84 1.67 16.20 -9.30
CA LYS A 84 3.01 16.55 -9.82
C LYS A 84 3.26 16.05 -11.22
#